data_b5ea222b30f2ff134172a33ce4e9532a
#
_entry.id   b5ea222b30f2ff134172a33ce4e9532a
#
_cell.length_a   1.000
_cell.length_b   1.000
_cell.length_c   1.000
_cell.angle_alpha   90.00
_cell.angle_beta   90.00
_cell.angle_gamma   90.00
#
_symmetry.space_group_name_H-M   'P 1'
#
loop_
_entity.id
_entity.type
_entity.pdbx_description
1 polymer ?
#
loop_
_entity_poly.entity_id
_entity_poly.type
_entity_poly.pdbx_seq_one_letter_code
_entity_poly.pdbx_strand_id
1 'polypeptide(L)'
;CSRLAEIGVSVVRTVYSVADYAGTNDAVVSFEVAQDGATIIANGQSVAFIEFGTGVSYPLGEYAAQAGAPPHGSYGKGKGNQKIWGYYGEQGTLGIPVKGRDGLYLTHGNPPANAFPQAVETIKESFIRIAKEVFEA
;
A
#
# COMPACT_ATOMS: atom_id res chain seq x y z
N CYS A 1 1.97 -19.45 13.31
CA CYS A 1 2.20 -18.03 13.01
C CYS A 1 2.89 -17.78 11.68
N SER A 2 4.00 -18.49 11.37
CA SER A 2 4.73 -18.22 10.12
C SER A 2 3.89 -18.50 8.88
N ARG A 3 3.07 -19.56 8.87
CA ARG A 3 2.19 -19.88 7.74
C ARG A 3 1.16 -18.77 7.49
N LEU A 4 0.56 -18.22 8.54
CA LEU A 4 -0.38 -17.11 8.41
C LEU A 4 0.33 -15.82 7.96
N ALA A 5 1.54 -15.59 8.45
CA ALA A 5 2.36 -14.45 8.03
C ALA A 5 2.73 -14.56 6.55
N GLU A 6 3.09 -15.73 6.07
CA GLU A 6 3.37 -15.98 4.64
C GLU A 6 2.16 -15.68 3.77
N ILE A 7 0.96 -16.09 4.21
CA ILE A 7 -0.29 -15.77 3.51
C ILE A 7 -0.49 -14.25 3.44
N GLY A 8 -0.33 -13.56 4.55
CA GLY A 8 -0.48 -12.11 4.60
C GLY A 8 0.53 -11.38 3.72
N VAL A 9 1.79 -11.79 3.76
CA VAL A 9 2.85 -11.23 2.88
C VAL A 9 2.49 -11.44 1.41
N SER A 10 2.01 -12.61 1.04
CA SER A 10 1.60 -12.90 -0.33
C SER A 10 0.47 -11.96 -0.79
N VAL A 11 -0.53 -11.70 0.05
CA VAL A 11 -1.61 -10.77 -0.28
C VAL A 11 -1.08 -9.36 -0.46
N VAL A 12 -0.27 -8.85 0.47
CA VAL A 12 0.27 -7.48 0.39
C VAL A 12 1.15 -7.32 -0.84
N ARG A 13 2.03 -8.28 -1.13
CA ARG A 13 2.87 -8.26 -2.33
C ARG A 13 2.04 -8.21 -3.61
N THR A 14 1.00 -9.04 -3.69
CA THR A 14 0.13 -9.09 -4.87
C THR A 14 -0.60 -7.77 -5.07
N VAL A 15 -1.18 -7.21 -4.01
CA VAL A 15 -1.88 -5.92 -4.08
C VAL A 15 -0.93 -4.81 -4.52
N TYR A 16 0.27 -4.74 -3.93
CA TYR A 16 1.25 -3.71 -4.30
C TYR A 16 1.78 -3.88 -5.72
N SER A 17 1.92 -5.11 -6.21
CA SER A 17 2.44 -5.35 -7.57
C SER A 17 1.53 -4.81 -8.66
N VAL A 18 0.24 -4.67 -8.39
CA VAL A 18 -0.75 -4.15 -9.33
C VAL A 18 -1.34 -2.80 -8.92
N ALA A 19 -0.82 -2.19 -7.85
CA ALA A 19 -1.31 -0.91 -7.36
C ALA A 19 -1.01 0.21 -8.34
N ASP A 20 -1.98 1.10 -8.51
CA ASP A 20 -1.80 2.31 -9.30
C ASP A 20 -1.01 3.36 -8.52
N TYR A 21 0.04 3.85 -9.12
CA TYR A 21 0.92 4.82 -8.49
C TYR A 21 1.62 5.70 -9.54
N ALA A 22 1.78 6.98 -9.24
CA ALA A 22 2.58 7.90 -10.03
C ALA A 22 3.98 7.95 -9.42
N GLY A 23 4.95 7.32 -10.07
CA GLY A 23 6.33 7.24 -9.61
C GLY A 23 6.82 5.81 -9.45
N THR A 24 7.91 5.65 -8.72
CA THR A 24 8.56 4.36 -8.48
C THR A 24 7.91 3.62 -7.31
N ASN A 25 7.45 2.41 -7.57
CA ASN A 25 6.97 1.51 -6.53
C ASN A 25 8.16 0.71 -5.98
N ASP A 26 8.70 1.15 -4.85
CA ASP A 26 9.86 0.53 -4.20
C ASP A 26 9.48 -0.34 -3.00
N ALA A 27 8.22 -0.72 -2.88
CA ALA A 27 7.72 -1.48 -1.74
C ALA A 27 8.34 -2.89 -1.69
N VAL A 28 8.88 -3.23 -0.52
CA VAL A 28 9.39 -4.57 -0.21
C VAL A 28 8.62 -5.09 1.00
N VAL A 29 8.02 -6.27 0.85
CA VAL A 29 7.16 -6.86 1.88
C VAL A 29 7.84 -8.09 2.47
N SER A 30 7.92 -8.14 3.78
CA SER A 30 8.54 -9.24 4.53
C SER A 30 7.76 -9.52 5.81
N PHE A 31 8.21 -10.50 6.59
CA PHE A 31 7.67 -10.73 7.91
C PHE A 31 8.75 -11.15 8.88
N GLU A 32 8.49 -10.90 10.17
CA GLU A 32 9.33 -11.33 11.27
C GLU A 32 8.50 -12.20 12.21
N VAL A 33 9.07 -13.29 12.68
CA VAL A 33 8.42 -14.20 13.62
C VAL A 33 9.01 -14.00 15.01
N ALA A 34 8.15 -13.77 15.98
CA ALA A 34 8.50 -13.72 17.40
C ALA A 34 7.89 -14.93 18.13
N GLN A 35 8.22 -15.08 19.40
CA GLN A 35 7.76 -16.21 20.22
C GLN A 35 6.23 -16.27 20.30
N ASP A 36 5.56 -15.14 20.33
CA ASP A 36 4.13 -14.99 20.54
C ASP A 36 3.35 -14.48 19.31
N GLY A 37 4.01 -14.38 18.16
CA GLY A 37 3.34 -13.89 16.96
C GLY A 37 4.26 -13.63 15.79
N ALA A 38 3.74 -12.96 14.79
CA ALA A 38 4.48 -12.53 13.62
C ALA A 38 4.03 -11.13 13.19
N THR A 39 4.93 -10.39 12.58
CA THR A 39 4.67 -9.03 12.09
C THR A 39 4.94 -8.96 10.59
N ILE A 40 3.98 -8.47 9.84
CA ILE A 40 4.13 -8.22 8.40
C ILE A 40 4.62 -6.78 8.23
N ILE A 41 5.67 -6.61 7.44
CA ILE A 41 6.38 -5.33 7.29
C ILE A 41 6.43 -4.97 5.82
N ALA A 42 6.01 -3.76 5.48
CA ALA A 42 6.22 -3.18 4.16
C ALA A 42 7.19 -2.00 4.28
N ASN A 43 8.29 -2.07 3.57
CA ASN A 43 9.33 -1.04 3.56
C ASN A 43 9.46 -0.42 2.18
N GLY A 44 9.73 0.87 2.14
CA GLY A 44 9.97 1.64 0.94
C GLY A 44 9.51 3.08 1.11
N GLN A 45 10.07 3.97 0.33
CA GLN A 45 9.68 5.39 0.37
C GLN A 45 8.26 5.61 -0.15
N SER A 46 7.79 4.73 -1.04
CA SER A 46 6.45 4.83 -1.65
C SER A 46 5.34 4.16 -0.85
N VAL A 47 5.64 3.39 0.20
CA VAL A 47 4.66 2.52 0.88
C VAL A 47 3.47 3.30 1.41
N ALA A 48 3.70 4.38 2.16
CA ALA A 48 2.60 5.17 2.73
C ALA A 48 1.71 5.78 1.64
N PHE A 49 2.31 6.26 0.56
CA PHE A 49 1.59 6.82 -0.57
C PHE A 49 0.73 5.77 -1.28
N ILE A 50 1.26 4.56 -1.47
CA ILE A 50 0.55 3.47 -2.14
C ILE A 50 -0.56 2.93 -1.23
N GLU A 51 -0.26 2.65 0.03
CA GLU A 51 -1.22 2.05 0.96
C GLU A 51 -2.39 2.98 1.26
N PHE A 52 -2.12 4.24 1.53
CA PHE A 52 -3.12 5.21 1.97
C PHE A 52 -3.63 6.14 0.87
N GLY A 53 -3.01 6.12 -0.30
CA GLY A 53 -3.34 7.01 -1.41
C GLY A 53 -2.77 8.40 -1.25
N THR A 54 -2.91 9.22 -2.29
CA THR A 54 -2.46 10.61 -2.33
C THR A 54 -3.42 11.48 -3.12
N GLY A 55 -3.38 12.78 -2.86
CA GLY A 55 -4.12 13.78 -3.61
C GLY A 55 -5.54 14.01 -3.12
N VAL A 56 -6.11 15.13 -3.52
CA VAL A 56 -7.47 15.53 -3.10
C VAL A 56 -8.56 14.76 -3.85
N SER A 57 -8.22 14.16 -5.00
CA SER A 57 -9.15 13.35 -5.77
C SER A 57 -9.37 11.96 -5.17
N TYR A 58 -8.49 11.54 -4.25
CA TYR A 58 -8.54 10.26 -3.55
C TYR A 58 -8.50 10.51 -2.05
N PRO A 59 -9.64 10.74 -1.41
CA PRO A 59 -9.68 11.10 0.00
C PRO A 59 -9.16 9.98 0.89
N LEU A 60 -8.65 10.37 2.07
CA LEU A 60 -8.19 9.43 3.08
C LEU A 60 -9.37 8.56 3.55
N GLY A 61 -9.24 7.24 3.41
CA GLY A 61 -10.27 6.30 3.81
C GLY A 61 -10.34 6.09 5.32
N GLU A 62 -11.41 5.46 5.76
CA GLU A 62 -11.63 5.17 7.18
C GLU A 62 -10.52 4.29 7.78
N TYR A 63 -10.11 3.25 7.06
CA TYR A 63 -9.00 2.39 7.47
C TYR A 63 -7.72 3.20 7.72
N ALA A 64 -7.36 4.05 6.77
CA ALA A 64 -6.14 4.86 6.88
C ALA A 64 -6.20 5.81 8.08
N ALA A 65 -7.35 6.44 8.30
CA ALA A 65 -7.56 7.32 9.45
C ALA A 65 -7.45 6.55 10.78
N GLN A 66 -8.02 5.36 10.87
CA GLN A 66 -7.92 4.49 12.05
C GLN A 66 -6.49 4.00 12.29
N ALA A 67 -5.73 3.79 11.23
CA ALA A 67 -4.32 3.40 11.29
C ALA A 67 -3.38 4.56 11.68
N GLY A 68 -3.92 5.77 11.83
CA GLY A 68 -3.13 6.94 12.19
C GLY A 68 -2.42 7.59 11.01
N ALA A 69 -2.84 7.31 9.79
CA ALA A 69 -2.24 7.93 8.61
C ALA A 69 -2.44 9.45 8.64
N PRO A 70 -1.39 10.25 8.35
CA PRO A 70 -1.55 11.69 8.28
C PRO A 70 -2.41 12.10 7.08
N PRO A 71 -3.05 13.29 7.12
CA PRO A 71 -3.83 13.79 6.00
C PRO A 71 -3.00 13.88 4.72
N HIS A 72 -3.65 13.67 3.58
CA HIS A 72 -3.00 13.85 2.29
C HIS A 72 -2.43 15.26 2.17
N GLY A 73 -1.19 15.37 1.66
CA GLY A 73 -0.46 16.62 1.57
C GLY A 73 0.37 16.96 2.79
N SER A 74 0.28 16.21 3.89
CA SER A 74 1.08 16.43 5.09
C SER A 74 2.35 15.59 5.15
N TYR A 75 2.56 14.69 4.19
CA TYR A 75 3.75 13.84 4.12
C TYR A 75 4.42 13.94 2.75
N GLY A 76 5.64 13.40 2.66
CA GLY A 76 6.48 13.58 1.47
C GLY A 76 6.80 15.04 1.26
N LYS A 77 6.68 15.53 0.02
CA LYS A 77 6.92 16.94 -0.33
C LYS A 77 5.70 17.83 -0.09
N GLY A 78 4.63 17.31 0.47
CA GLY A 78 3.45 18.09 0.80
C GLY A 78 2.58 18.49 -0.39
N LYS A 79 2.80 17.92 -1.57
CA LYS A 79 2.06 18.29 -2.79
C LYS A 79 0.68 17.64 -2.93
N GLY A 80 0.38 16.65 -2.11
CA GLY A 80 -0.88 15.90 -2.15
C GLY A 80 -2.11 16.71 -1.74
N ASN A 81 -1.96 17.96 -1.29
CA ASN A 81 -3.06 18.87 -1.05
C ASN A 81 -3.50 19.63 -2.32
N GLN A 82 -2.82 19.41 -3.44
CA GLN A 82 -3.13 20.01 -4.73
C GLN A 82 -3.94 19.01 -5.58
N LYS A 83 -4.78 19.55 -6.48
CA LYS A 83 -5.57 18.73 -7.40
C LYS A 83 -4.69 18.04 -8.44
N ILE A 84 -3.64 18.72 -8.88
CA ILE A 84 -2.64 18.21 -9.81
C ILE A 84 -1.29 18.83 -9.46
N TRP A 85 -0.21 18.06 -9.61
CA TRP A 85 1.15 18.58 -9.43
C TRP A 85 2.13 17.85 -10.33
N GLY A 86 3.31 18.47 -10.52
CA GLY A 86 4.40 17.89 -11.30
C GLY A 86 5.44 17.23 -10.41
N TYR A 87 6.09 16.21 -10.94
CA TYR A 87 7.21 15.54 -10.28
C TYR A 87 8.23 15.05 -11.30
N TYR A 88 9.48 14.92 -10.86
CA TYR A 88 10.54 14.29 -11.65
C TYR A 88 10.79 12.88 -11.16
N GLY A 89 10.93 11.93 -12.07
CA GLY A 89 11.18 10.53 -11.74
C GLY A 89 10.61 9.57 -12.78
N GLU A 90 10.10 8.44 -12.31
CA GLU A 90 9.48 7.42 -13.17
C GLU A 90 7.99 7.70 -13.34
N GLN A 91 7.47 7.33 -14.49
CA GLN A 91 6.05 7.51 -14.81
C GLN A 91 5.13 6.70 -13.87
N GLY A 92 5.51 5.47 -13.53
CA GLY A 92 4.59 4.57 -12.85
C GLY A 92 3.37 4.26 -13.73
N THR A 93 2.27 3.91 -13.09
CA THR A 93 1.00 3.64 -13.79
C THR A 93 0.14 4.87 -13.99
N LEU A 94 0.35 5.92 -13.19
CA LEU A 94 -0.51 7.11 -13.17
C LEU A 94 0.20 8.42 -13.53
N GLY A 95 1.49 8.38 -13.85
CA GLY A 95 2.20 9.56 -14.27
C GLY A 95 1.81 10.00 -15.69
N ILE A 96 1.54 11.29 -15.88
CA ILE A 96 1.17 11.85 -17.17
C ILE A 96 2.38 12.58 -17.75
N PRO A 97 2.93 12.13 -18.89
CA PRO A 97 4.13 12.78 -19.46
C PRO A 97 3.85 14.22 -19.85
N VAL A 98 4.85 15.08 -19.66
CA VAL A 98 4.81 16.47 -20.12
C VAL A 98 5.60 16.57 -21.43
N LYS A 99 4.94 17.00 -22.50
CA LYS A 99 5.55 17.12 -23.82
C LYS A 99 6.74 18.08 -23.78
N GLY A 100 7.88 17.62 -24.30
CA GLY A 100 9.10 18.42 -24.36
C GLY A 100 9.89 18.51 -23.05
N ARG A 101 9.48 17.78 -22.02
CA ARG A 101 10.14 17.78 -20.70
C ARG A 101 10.37 16.36 -20.23
N ASP A 102 11.50 15.78 -20.64
CA ASP A 102 11.85 14.40 -20.26
C ASP A 102 11.97 14.24 -18.75
N GLY A 103 11.39 13.17 -18.24
CA GLY A 103 11.43 12.85 -16.80
C GLY A 103 10.48 13.66 -15.93
N LEU A 104 9.74 14.62 -16.51
CA LEU A 104 8.71 15.38 -15.80
C LEU A 104 7.34 14.78 -16.09
N TYR A 105 6.59 14.50 -15.03
CA TYR A 105 5.23 13.94 -15.10
C TYR A 105 4.28 14.76 -14.24
N LEU A 106 3.01 14.79 -14.66
CA LEU A 106 1.92 15.33 -13.85
C LEU A 106 1.16 14.18 -13.19
N THR A 107 0.58 14.45 -12.04
CA THR A 107 -0.26 13.47 -11.33
C THR A 107 -1.42 14.14 -10.62
N HIS A 108 -2.54 13.42 -10.53
CA HIS A 108 -3.69 13.77 -9.68
C HIS A 108 -3.66 13.00 -8.34
N GLY A 109 -2.58 12.27 -8.06
CA GLY A 109 -2.49 11.35 -6.94
C GLY A 109 -2.79 9.92 -7.34
N ASN A 110 -3.08 9.08 -6.36
CA ASN A 110 -3.39 7.68 -6.56
C ASN A 110 -4.41 7.19 -5.53
N PRO A 111 -5.25 6.18 -5.89
CA PRO A 111 -6.16 5.58 -4.94
C PRO A 111 -5.40 4.79 -3.88
N PRO A 112 -5.95 4.64 -2.66
CA PRO A 112 -5.35 3.80 -1.65
C PRO A 112 -5.40 2.32 -2.07
N ALA A 113 -4.29 1.60 -1.90
CA ALA A 113 -4.24 0.17 -2.22
C ALA A 113 -4.93 -0.68 -1.15
N ASN A 114 -4.94 -0.24 0.11
CA ASN A 114 -5.57 -0.93 1.24
C ASN A 114 -5.12 -2.40 1.33
N ALA A 115 -3.83 -2.67 1.17
CA ALA A 115 -3.29 -4.03 1.13
C ALA A 115 -3.39 -4.73 2.48
N PHE A 116 -3.12 -4.02 3.57
CA PHE A 116 -3.15 -4.61 4.91
C PHE A 116 -4.54 -5.05 5.35
N PRO A 117 -5.63 -4.29 5.16
CA PRO A 117 -6.98 -4.78 5.43
C PRO A 117 -7.33 -6.04 4.65
N GLN A 118 -6.93 -6.13 3.39
CA GLN A 118 -7.15 -7.32 2.56
C GLN A 118 -6.37 -8.53 3.10
N ALA A 119 -5.13 -8.30 3.55
CA ALA A 119 -4.32 -9.35 4.17
C ALA A 119 -4.96 -9.85 5.48
N VAL A 120 -5.46 -8.94 6.32
CA VAL A 120 -6.14 -9.29 7.57
C VAL A 120 -7.35 -10.18 7.31
N GLU A 121 -8.19 -9.84 6.32
CA GLU A 121 -9.36 -10.66 5.98
C GLU A 121 -8.97 -12.05 5.48
N THR A 122 -7.96 -12.13 4.62
CA THR A 122 -7.46 -13.42 4.12
C THR A 122 -6.88 -14.28 5.24
N ILE A 123 -6.15 -13.67 6.17
CA ILE A 123 -5.61 -14.37 7.34
C ILE A 123 -6.73 -14.92 8.22
N LYS A 124 -7.77 -14.13 8.48
CA LYS A 124 -8.93 -14.58 9.28
C LYS A 124 -9.62 -15.78 8.64
N GLU A 125 -9.87 -15.72 7.35
CA GLU A 125 -10.50 -16.80 6.59
C GLU A 125 -9.63 -18.09 6.64
N SER A 126 -8.33 -17.92 6.45
CA SER A 126 -7.37 -19.03 6.49
C SER A 126 -7.26 -19.64 7.88
N PHE A 127 -7.28 -18.82 8.92
CA PHE A 127 -7.26 -19.27 10.32
C PHE A 127 -8.47 -20.11 10.64
N ILE A 128 -9.66 -19.68 10.26
CA ILE A 128 -10.90 -20.42 10.49
C ILE A 128 -10.85 -21.77 9.79
N ARG A 129 -10.40 -21.81 8.54
CA ARG A 129 -10.28 -23.06 7.77
C ARG A 129 -9.28 -24.03 8.41
N ILE A 130 -8.11 -23.54 8.80
CA ILE A 130 -7.07 -24.35 9.45
C ILE A 130 -7.56 -24.89 10.80
N ALA A 131 -8.24 -24.06 11.58
CA ALA A 131 -8.80 -24.48 12.87
C ALA A 131 -9.82 -25.59 12.68
N LYS A 132 -10.70 -25.52 11.69
CA LYS A 132 -11.65 -26.58 11.37
C LYS A 132 -10.95 -27.88 10.99
N GLU A 133 -9.93 -27.82 10.14
CA GLU A 133 -9.13 -28.99 9.75
C GLU A 133 -8.49 -29.68 10.96
N VAL A 134 -8.00 -28.90 11.92
CA VAL A 134 -7.33 -29.43 13.13
C VAL A 134 -8.33 -30.01 14.12
N PHE A 135 -9.45 -29.34 14.38
CA PHE A 135 -10.40 -29.73 15.42
C PHE A 135 -11.52 -30.67 14.96
N GLU A 136 -11.74 -30.79 13.67
CA GLU A 136 -12.75 -31.69 13.10
C GLU A 136 -12.15 -33.00 12.52
N ALA A 137 -10.82 -33.08 12.48
CA ALA A 137 -10.12 -34.24 11.91
C ALA A 137 -10.22 -35.51 12.81
#